data_17f05e8273913527e35c012785f0e40b
#
_entry.id   17f05e8273913527e35c012785f0e40b
#
_cell.length_a   1.000
_cell.length_b   1.000
_cell.length_c   1.000
_cell.angle_alpha   90.00
_cell.angle_beta   90.00
_cell.angle_gamma   90.00
#
_symmetry.space_group_name_H-M   'P 1'
#
loop_
_entity.id
_entity.type
_entity.pdbx_description
1 polymer ?
#
loop_
_entity_poly.entity_id
_entity_poly.type
_entity_poly.pdbx_seq_one_letter_code
_entity_poly.pdbx_strand_id
1 'polypeptide(L)'
;MKQTYTREKKTLCGERYMEVDLYPITPEEHAAKRRKKGRPSSERQKKRNAQHAHRWRVQKANANFTVLGFYLTLTYIEAFLPESMEQAQRDLRNYIRRVKAAIAKLYGADVELRVMGLTGCGRKSGRYHHHLLVECTGLTMRQNADFRQLLEDKWAVRWPDGSVESLGTANADRLNLQNRLDDLITYFEKHGQMRWYETRNLQLPVEHTPNDTRWSRKQLRKGCTDCKDNAYWWEQRYPGWKFVRCVVPEPEAPGDEKEGWDADELRCYVVMVKREGAKVRT
;
A
#
# COMPACT_ATOMS: atom_id res chain seq x y z
N MET A 1 14.40 -3.88 -37.63
CA MET A 1 14.18 -3.87 -36.16
C MET A 1 13.28 -2.70 -35.81
N LYS A 2 12.14 -2.92 -35.15
CA LYS A 2 11.31 -1.80 -34.67
C LYS A 2 12.10 -1.05 -33.61
N GLN A 3 12.17 0.28 -33.71
CA GLN A 3 12.81 1.12 -32.72
C GLN A 3 12.00 1.01 -31.42
N THR A 4 12.63 0.60 -30.32
CA THR A 4 12.00 0.50 -28.99
C THR A 4 12.75 1.37 -28.01
N TYR A 5 12.02 2.08 -27.19
CA TYR A 5 12.55 2.93 -26.12
C TYR A 5 12.43 2.21 -24.78
N THR A 6 13.26 2.59 -23.82
CA THR A 6 13.09 2.15 -22.43
C THR A 6 12.46 3.27 -21.65
N ARG A 7 11.23 3.05 -21.17
CA ARG A 7 10.51 4.01 -20.33
C ARG A 7 10.92 3.88 -18.88
N GLU A 8 11.26 5.01 -18.28
CA GLU A 8 11.36 5.19 -16.85
C GLU A 8 10.09 5.89 -16.35
N LYS A 9 9.38 5.27 -15.42
CA LYS A 9 8.23 5.87 -14.75
C LYS A 9 8.49 5.87 -13.26
N LYS A 10 8.56 7.06 -12.64
CA LYS A 10 8.74 7.22 -11.20
C LYS A 10 7.40 7.46 -10.53
N THR A 11 7.18 6.77 -9.42
CA THR A 11 6.02 6.96 -8.55
C THR A 11 6.53 7.32 -7.16
N LEU A 12 6.26 8.54 -6.70
CA LEU A 12 6.56 8.97 -5.34
C LEU A 12 5.38 8.67 -4.42
N CYS A 13 5.67 8.04 -3.30
CA CYS A 13 4.70 7.68 -2.28
C CYS A 13 5.05 8.42 -1.00
N GLY A 14 4.46 9.60 -0.83
CA GLY A 14 4.87 10.56 0.17
C GLY A 14 6.31 11.06 -0.06
N GLU A 15 6.99 11.41 1.02
CA GLU A 15 8.36 11.97 0.93
C GLU A 15 9.47 10.93 1.01
N ARG A 16 9.16 9.69 1.43
CA ARG A 16 10.16 8.71 1.85
C ARG A 16 10.26 7.46 1.00
N TYR A 17 9.31 7.21 0.12
CA TYR A 17 9.24 5.98 -0.67
C TYR A 17 9.07 6.31 -2.15
N MET A 18 9.81 5.64 -2.99
CA MET A 18 9.75 5.79 -4.45
C MET A 18 9.81 4.42 -5.13
N GLU A 19 8.98 4.24 -6.12
CA GLU A 19 9.11 3.14 -7.06
C GLU A 19 9.47 3.66 -8.45
N VAL A 20 10.34 2.94 -9.13
CA VAL A 20 10.76 3.25 -10.50
C VAL A 20 10.48 2.04 -11.38
N ASP A 21 9.53 2.16 -12.28
CA ASP A 21 9.27 1.18 -13.32
C ASP A 21 10.18 1.42 -14.53
N LEU A 22 10.82 0.36 -14.99
CA LEU A 22 11.64 0.35 -16.21
C LEU A 22 11.13 -0.74 -17.13
N TYR A 23 10.69 -0.36 -18.34
CA TYR A 23 10.15 -1.29 -19.32
C TYR A 23 10.30 -0.77 -20.74
N PRO A 24 10.42 -1.66 -21.75
CA PRO A 24 10.44 -1.26 -23.14
C PRO A 24 9.06 -0.79 -23.60
N ILE A 25 9.04 0.17 -24.51
CA ILE A 25 7.83 0.63 -25.20
C ILE A 25 8.09 0.73 -26.70
N THR A 26 7.04 0.51 -27.50
CA THR A 26 7.06 0.77 -28.94
C THR A 26 6.61 2.21 -29.24
N PRO A 27 6.94 2.76 -30.43
CA PRO A 27 6.44 4.06 -30.85
C PRO A 27 4.91 4.13 -30.90
N GLU A 28 4.25 3.03 -31.29
CA GLU A 28 2.80 2.95 -31.32
C GLU A 28 2.17 3.03 -29.91
N GLU A 29 2.79 2.40 -28.92
CA GLU A 29 2.36 2.48 -27.51
C GLU A 29 2.59 3.86 -26.91
N HIS A 30 3.62 4.58 -27.38
CA HIS A 30 3.85 5.97 -26.99
C HIS A 30 2.71 6.89 -27.45
N ALA A 31 2.15 6.62 -28.63
CA ALA A 31 1.08 7.42 -29.24
C ALA A 31 -0.35 6.98 -28.84
N ALA A 32 -0.51 5.78 -28.28
CA ALA A 32 -1.83 5.19 -28.05
C ALA A 32 -2.52 5.70 -26.79
N LYS A 33 -3.74 6.22 -26.96
CA LYS A 33 -4.65 6.48 -25.83
C LYS A 33 -5.27 5.16 -25.34
N ARG A 34 -5.35 4.99 -24.00
CA ARG A 34 -5.96 3.82 -23.36
C ARG A 34 -7.40 3.62 -23.84
N ARG A 35 -7.70 2.50 -24.49
CA ARG A 35 -9.06 2.10 -24.89
C ARG A 35 -9.75 1.36 -23.74
N LYS A 36 -11.07 1.58 -23.56
CA LYS A 36 -11.89 0.78 -22.64
C LYS A 36 -11.94 -0.67 -23.13
N LYS A 37 -11.61 -1.63 -22.24
CA LYS A 37 -11.72 -3.06 -22.53
C LYS A 37 -13.18 -3.50 -22.48
N GLY A 38 -13.65 -4.16 -23.53
CA GLY A 38 -15.01 -4.70 -23.64
C GLY A 38 -15.13 -6.21 -23.37
N ARG A 39 -14.03 -6.90 -22.94
CA ARG A 39 -14.04 -8.35 -22.71
C ARG A 39 -13.73 -8.69 -21.25
N PRO A 40 -14.29 -9.82 -20.71
CA PRO A 40 -13.94 -10.33 -19.39
C PRO A 40 -12.43 -10.60 -19.28
N SER A 41 -11.87 -10.40 -18.08
CA SER A 41 -10.45 -10.65 -17.82
C SER A 41 -10.17 -12.15 -17.76
N SER A 42 -9.14 -12.63 -18.49
CA SER A 42 -8.62 -13.99 -18.35
C SER A 42 -8.07 -14.23 -16.93
N GLU A 43 -7.87 -15.49 -16.53
CA GLU A 43 -7.26 -15.84 -15.22
C GLU A 43 -5.87 -15.20 -15.06
N ARG A 44 -5.06 -15.21 -16.13
CA ARG A 44 -3.78 -14.50 -16.19
C ARG A 44 -3.94 -13.00 -15.93
N GLN A 45 -4.92 -12.36 -16.57
CA GLN A 45 -5.20 -10.94 -16.35
C GLN A 45 -5.71 -10.67 -14.93
N LYS A 46 -6.48 -11.59 -14.34
CA LYS A 46 -6.93 -11.49 -12.93
C LYS A 46 -5.73 -11.54 -11.98
N LYS A 47 -4.78 -12.46 -12.18
CA LYS A 47 -3.53 -12.56 -11.40
C LYS A 47 -2.71 -11.25 -11.49
N ARG A 48 -2.54 -10.71 -12.70
CA ARG A 48 -1.86 -9.42 -12.91
C ARG A 48 -2.60 -8.27 -12.23
N ASN A 49 -3.91 -8.21 -12.35
CA ASN A 49 -4.72 -7.19 -11.69
C ASN A 49 -4.59 -7.27 -10.16
N ALA A 50 -4.53 -8.49 -9.59
CA ALA A 50 -4.30 -8.68 -8.16
C ALA A 50 -2.91 -8.18 -7.73
N GLN A 51 -1.86 -8.47 -8.49
CA GLN A 51 -0.50 -7.95 -8.24
C GLN A 51 -0.45 -6.42 -8.34
N HIS A 52 -1.11 -5.82 -9.33
CA HIS A 52 -1.22 -4.36 -9.44
C HIS A 52 -2.00 -3.75 -8.28
N ALA A 53 -3.10 -4.38 -7.87
CA ALA A 53 -3.89 -3.92 -6.73
C ALA A 53 -3.09 -4.00 -5.43
N HIS A 54 -2.34 -5.08 -5.21
CA HIS A 54 -1.42 -5.22 -4.09
C HIS A 54 -0.38 -4.10 -4.09
N ARG A 55 0.35 -3.94 -5.19
CA ARG A 55 1.38 -2.91 -5.33
C ARG A 55 0.81 -1.50 -5.10
N TRP A 56 -0.37 -1.21 -5.65
CA TRP A 56 -1.07 0.05 -5.41
C TRP A 56 -1.36 0.31 -3.94
N ARG A 57 -1.78 -0.71 -3.19
CA ARG A 57 -2.00 -0.60 -1.74
C ARG A 57 -0.71 -0.31 -0.99
N VAL A 58 0.38 -0.99 -1.35
CA VAL A 58 1.71 -0.73 -0.78
C VAL A 58 2.15 0.71 -1.03
N GLN A 59 2.03 1.19 -2.26
CA GLN A 59 2.36 2.57 -2.63
C GLN A 59 1.50 3.57 -1.83
N LYS A 60 0.20 3.34 -1.74
CA LYS A 60 -0.74 4.19 -1.01
C LYS A 60 -0.47 4.17 0.49
N ALA A 61 -0.16 3.02 1.07
CA ALA A 61 0.24 2.90 2.47
C ALA A 61 1.50 3.73 2.76
N ASN A 62 2.54 3.59 1.94
CA ASN A 62 3.78 4.36 2.10
C ASN A 62 3.61 5.87 1.85
N ALA A 63 2.59 6.29 1.11
CA ALA A 63 2.26 7.71 0.93
C ALA A 63 1.59 8.34 2.17
N ASN A 64 1.04 7.53 3.08
CA ASN A 64 0.17 8.02 4.14
C ASN A 64 0.59 7.70 5.57
N PHE A 65 1.40 6.65 5.76
CA PHE A 65 1.73 6.15 7.10
C PHE A 65 3.23 6.23 7.36
N THR A 66 3.58 6.72 8.55
CA THR A 66 4.94 6.96 9.01
C THR A 66 5.24 6.16 10.29
N VAL A 67 6.42 6.33 10.87
CA VAL A 67 6.77 5.78 12.19
C VAL A 67 5.88 6.30 13.33
N LEU A 68 5.07 7.33 13.07
CA LEU A 68 4.11 7.86 14.03
C LEU A 68 2.77 7.12 13.99
N GLY A 69 2.53 6.33 12.95
CA GLY A 69 1.34 5.52 12.82
C GLY A 69 1.34 4.24 13.67
N PHE A 70 0.21 3.59 13.68
CA PHE A 70 -0.03 2.34 14.40
C PHE A 70 -0.55 1.26 13.46
N TYR A 71 -0.12 0.03 13.70
CA TYR A 71 -0.78 -1.17 13.25
C TYR A 71 -1.80 -1.57 14.33
N LEU A 72 -3.07 -1.53 14.00
CA LEU A 72 -4.18 -1.80 14.91
C LEU A 72 -4.86 -3.09 14.53
N THR A 73 -4.94 -4.02 15.47
CA THR A 73 -5.72 -5.25 15.37
C THR A 73 -6.92 -5.16 16.30
N LEU A 74 -8.13 -5.38 15.75
CA LEU A 74 -9.39 -5.42 16.48
C LEU A 74 -10.01 -6.79 16.33
N THR A 75 -10.33 -7.42 17.46
CA THR A 75 -11.04 -8.72 17.50
C THR A 75 -12.33 -8.59 18.29
N TYR A 76 -13.18 -9.61 18.25
CA TYR A 76 -14.44 -9.65 18.97
C TYR A 76 -14.42 -10.73 20.04
N ILE A 77 -15.09 -10.47 21.19
CA ILE A 77 -15.51 -11.53 22.10
C ILE A 77 -16.76 -12.23 21.55
N GLU A 78 -17.10 -13.39 22.08
CA GLU A 78 -18.20 -14.23 21.58
C GLU A 78 -19.53 -13.47 21.54
N ALA A 79 -19.82 -12.72 22.60
CA ALA A 79 -21.08 -11.96 22.76
C ALA A 79 -21.31 -10.89 21.68
N PHE A 80 -20.24 -10.42 21.03
CA PHE A 80 -20.29 -9.37 19.99
C PHE A 80 -19.82 -9.85 18.62
N LEU A 81 -19.64 -11.15 18.43
CA LEU A 81 -19.16 -11.69 17.15
C LEU A 81 -20.17 -11.37 16.04
N PRO A 82 -19.74 -10.65 14.98
CA PRO A 82 -20.64 -10.33 13.87
C PRO A 82 -21.10 -11.57 13.12
N GLU A 83 -22.37 -11.60 12.72
CA GLU A 83 -22.95 -12.69 11.92
C GLU A 83 -22.57 -12.58 10.42
N SER A 84 -22.16 -11.38 9.99
CA SER A 84 -21.84 -11.13 8.57
C SER A 84 -20.72 -10.10 8.39
N MET A 85 -20.10 -10.14 7.20
CA MET A 85 -19.10 -9.15 6.79
C MET A 85 -19.69 -7.72 6.80
N GLU A 86 -20.95 -7.58 6.46
CA GLU A 86 -21.66 -6.29 6.44
C GLU A 86 -21.79 -5.71 7.84
N GLN A 87 -22.08 -6.55 8.84
CA GLN A 87 -22.14 -6.15 10.23
C GLN A 87 -20.75 -5.76 10.74
N ALA A 88 -19.73 -6.60 10.52
CA ALA A 88 -18.36 -6.29 10.89
C ALA A 88 -17.88 -4.95 10.29
N GLN A 89 -18.25 -4.68 9.04
CA GLN A 89 -17.95 -3.40 8.39
C GLN A 89 -18.73 -2.22 8.97
N ARG A 90 -19.95 -2.42 9.46
CA ARG A 90 -20.70 -1.37 10.20
C ARG A 90 -20.02 -1.04 11.52
N ASP A 91 -19.59 -2.06 12.26
CA ASP A 91 -18.90 -1.90 13.54
C ASP A 91 -17.60 -1.14 13.36
N LEU A 92 -16.82 -1.48 12.33
CA LEU A 92 -15.61 -0.75 11.98
C LEU A 92 -15.91 0.73 11.66
N ARG A 93 -16.91 1.03 10.83
CA ARG A 93 -17.28 2.42 10.52
C ARG A 93 -17.74 3.19 11.77
N ASN A 94 -18.50 2.55 12.65
CA ASN A 94 -18.93 3.13 13.91
C ASN A 94 -17.74 3.40 14.85
N TYR A 95 -16.79 2.47 14.92
CA TYR A 95 -15.55 2.64 15.65
C TYR A 95 -14.76 3.85 15.13
N ILE A 96 -14.49 3.92 13.83
CA ILE A 96 -13.75 5.04 13.22
C ILE A 96 -14.47 6.37 13.48
N ARG A 97 -15.80 6.41 13.44
CA ARG A 97 -16.59 7.60 13.75
C ARG A 97 -16.38 8.04 15.21
N ARG A 98 -16.37 7.08 16.18
CA ARG A 98 -16.10 7.37 17.59
C ARG A 98 -14.68 7.90 17.80
N VAL A 99 -13.69 7.28 17.16
CA VAL A 99 -12.30 7.75 17.22
C VAL A 99 -12.19 9.17 16.66
N LYS A 100 -12.75 9.45 15.49
CA LYS A 100 -12.77 10.80 14.89
C LYS A 100 -13.41 11.85 15.82
N ALA A 101 -14.53 11.55 16.40
CA ALA A 101 -15.20 12.46 17.34
C ALA A 101 -14.34 12.72 18.59
N ALA A 102 -13.68 11.70 19.10
CA ALA A 102 -12.82 11.82 20.29
C ALA A 102 -11.56 12.66 20.00
N ILE A 103 -10.87 12.44 18.88
CA ILE A 103 -9.69 13.24 18.52
C ILE A 103 -10.05 14.70 18.25
N ALA A 104 -11.15 14.97 17.58
CA ALA A 104 -11.61 16.34 17.34
C ALA A 104 -11.91 17.08 18.66
N LYS A 105 -12.49 16.38 19.63
CA LYS A 105 -12.76 16.94 20.97
C LYS A 105 -11.49 17.20 21.78
N LEU A 106 -10.49 16.29 21.67
CA LEU A 106 -9.28 16.35 22.52
C LEU A 106 -8.19 17.24 21.91
N TYR A 107 -8.06 17.26 20.59
CA TYR A 107 -6.92 17.85 19.89
C TYR A 107 -7.32 18.96 18.91
N GLY A 108 -8.61 19.19 18.71
CA GLY A 108 -9.11 20.21 17.77
C GLY A 108 -9.43 19.66 16.39
N ALA A 109 -9.91 20.57 15.52
CA ALA A 109 -10.38 20.20 14.18
C ALA A 109 -9.24 20.06 13.14
N ASP A 110 -8.05 20.56 13.47
CA ASP A 110 -6.89 20.58 12.55
C ASP A 110 -6.16 19.23 12.48
N VAL A 111 -6.55 18.27 13.32
CA VAL A 111 -5.98 16.92 13.30
C VAL A 111 -6.76 16.01 12.36
N GLU A 112 -6.04 15.25 11.56
CA GLU A 112 -6.63 14.36 10.57
C GLU A 112 -6.37 12.89 10.90
N LEU A 113 -7.43 12.09 11.01
CA LEU A 113 -7.34 10.64 11.12
C LEU A 113 -7.24 10.01 9.73
N ARG A 114 -6.15 9.31 9.47
CA ARG A 114 -5.93 8.46 8.29
C ARG A 114 -6.05 7.00 8.70
N VAL A 115 -6.85 6.24 7.95
CA VAL A 115 -7.03 4.80 8.18
C VAL A 115 -7.04 4.07 6.85
N MET A 116 -6.31 2.97 6.80
CA MET A 116 -6.32 2.02 5.69
C MET A 116 -6.18 0.61 6.24
N GLY A 117 -7.00 -0.32 5.79
CA GLY A 117 -6.89 -1.70 6.23
C GLY A 117 -8.06 -2.55 5.77
N LEU A 118 -8.30 -3.65 6.43
CA LEU A 118 -9.35 -4.58 6.06
C LEU A 118 -10.10 -5.16 7.26
N THR A 119 -11.31 -5.63 6.97
CA THR A 119 -12.02 -6.66 7.75
C THR A 119 -11.73 -7.99 7.09
N GLY A 120 -11.20 -8.93 7.85
CA GLY A 120 -10.96 -10.31 7.43
C GLY A 120 -11.83 -11.29 8.19
N CYS A 121 -12.06 -12.46 7.59
CA CYS A 121 -12.64 -13.63 8.25
C CYS A 121 -11.56 -14.71 8.35
N GLY A 122 -11.28 -15.17 9.55
CA GLY A 122 -10.26 -16.20 9.81
C GLY A 122 -10.61 -17.50 9.11
N ARG A 123 -9.70 -18.03 8.29
CA ARG A 123 -9.92 -19.27 7.51
C ARG A 123 -10.29 -20.48 8.36
N LYS A 124 -9.69 -20.59 9.55
CA LYS A 124 -9.93 -21.74 10.46
C LYS A 124 -11.02 -21.46 11.49
N SER A 125 -11.03 -20.22 12.03
CA SER A 125 -11.93 -19.85 13.13
C SER A 125 -13.30 -19.35 12.66
N GLY A 126 -13.41 -18.90 11.40
CA GLY A 126 -14.61 -18.21 10.90
C GLY A 126 -14.87 -16.85 11.55
N ARG A 127 -14.00 -16.39 12.48
CA ARG A 127 -14.21 -15.16 13.25
C ARG A 127 -13.74 -13.93 12.47
N TYR A 128 -14.58 -12.90 12.50
CA TYR A 128 -14.23 -11.60 11.92
C TYR A 128 -13.23 -10.86 12.81
N HIS A 129 -12.36 -10.10 12.17
CA HIS A 129 -11.38 -9.22 12.82
C HIS A 129 -10.98 -8.11 11.85
N HIS A 130 -10.32 -7.07 12.37
CA HIS A 130 -9.85 -5.96 11.55
C HIS A 130 -8.34 -5.78 11.71
N HIS A 131 -7.67 -5.51 10.61
CA HIS A 131 -6.28 -5.10 10.56
C HIS A 131 -6.19 -3.74 9.88
N LEU A 132 -5.69 -2.75 10.59
CA LEU A 132 -5.71 -1.37 10.15
C LEU A 132 -4.33 -0.72 10.32
N LEU A 133 -3.95 0.09 9.36
CA LEU A 133 -2.95 1.13 9.53
C LEU A 133 -3.68 2.40 9.95
N VAL A 134 -3.25 3.02 11.01
CA VAL A 134 -3.90 4.21 11.59
C VAL A 134 -2.85 5.26 11.91
N GLU A 135 -3.04 6.48 11.46
CA GLU A 135 -2.22 7.62 11.84
C GLU A 135 -3.09 8.86 12.03
N CYS A 136 -2.79 9.62 13.06
CA CYS A 136 -3.38 10.93 13.28
C CYS A 136 -2.32 12.01 13.05
N THR A 137 -2.49 12.80 11.99
CA THR A 137 -1.55 13.87 11.66
C THR A 137 -1.80 15.10 12.53
N GLY A 138 -0.75 15.89 12.77
CA GLY A 138 -0.86 17.11 13.60
C GLY A 138 -0.68 16.87 15.10
N LEU A 139 -0.51 15.64 15.57
CA LEU A 139 -0.25 15.33 16.97
C LEU A 139 1.22 15.52 17.34
N THR A 140 1.47 16.04 18.55
CA THR A 140 2.78 15.97 19.19
C THR A 140 3.12 14.52 19.60
N MET A 141 4.38 14.25 19.92
CA MET A 141 4.81 12.91 20.36
C MET A 141 4.05 12.44 21.61
N ARG A 142 3.79 13.34 22.55
CA ARG A 142 3.00 13.03 23.77
C ARG A 142 1.56 12.69 23.42
N GLN A 143 0.91 13.55 22.64
CA GLN A 143 -0.49 13.30 22.19
C GLN A 143 -0.60 12.01 21.36
N ASN A 144 0.44 11.64 20.63
CA ASN A 144 0.46 10.38 19.89
C ASN A 144 0.50 9.14 20.82
N ALA A 145 1.12 9.24 21.99
CA ALA A 145 1.05 8.17 22.99
C ALA A 145 -0.37 8.04 23.58
N ASP A 146 -1.00 9.18 23.90
CA ASP A 146 -2.39 9.21 24.39
C ASP A 146 -3.37 8.72 23.31
N PHE A 147 -3.09 9.02 22.04
CA PHE A 147 -3.87 8.56 20.90
C PHE A 147 -3.83 7.03 20.75
N ARG A 148 -2.70 6.38 21.06
CA ARG A 148 -2.63 4.91 21.11
C ARG A 148 -3.67 4.33 22.07
N GLN A 149 -3.68 4.83 23.30
CA GLN A 149 -4.64 4.37 24.32
C GLN A 149 -6.09 4.63 23.88
N LEU A 150 -6.35 5.80 23.29
CA LEU A 150 -7.66 6.14 22.73
C LEU A 150 -8.11 5.15 21.67
N LEU A 151 -7.22 4.69 20.78
CA LEU A 151 -7.55 3.67 19.78
C LEU A 151 -8.02 2.37 20.44
N GLU A 152 -7.36 1.93 21.50
CA GLU A 152 -7.72 0.71 22.22
C GLU A 152 -9.05 0.89 23.00
N ASP A 153 -9.22 1.97 23.72
CA ASP A 153 -10.41 2.24 24.54
C ASP A 153 -11.70 2.43 23.71
N LYS A 154 -11.60 2.91 22.46
CA LYS A 154 -12.78 3.14 21.62
C LYS A 154 -13.33 1.88 20.95
N TRP A 155 -12.68 0.72 21.11
CA TRP A 155 -13.22 -0.56 20.67
C TRP A 155 -14.24 -1.10 21.69
N ALA A 156 -15.30 -0.34 21.89
CA ALA A 156 -16.31 -0.61 22.91
C ALA A 156 -17.70 -0.11 22.46
N VAL A 157 -18.75 -0.66 23.04
CA VAL A 157 -20.14 -0.18 22.94
C VAL A 157 -20.46 0.65 24.16
N ARG A 158 -21.21 1.73 23.98
CA ARG A 158 -21.83 2.48 25.06
C ARG A 158 -23.33 2.22 25.04
N TRP A 159 -23.85 1.76 26.17
CA TRP A 159 -25.26 1.49 26.36
C TRP A 159 -26.05 2.75 26.78
N PRO A 160 -27.40 2.76 26.62
CA PRO A 160 -28.24 3.90 27.01
C PRO A 160 -28.13 4.27 28.47
N ASP A 161 -27.86 3.32 29.37
CA ASP A 161 -27.63 3.52 30.81
C ASP A 161 -26.25 4.17 31.11
N GLY A 162 -25.45 4.43 30.09
CA GLY A 162 -24.12 5.03 30.20
C GLY A 162 -22.99 4.03 30.43
N SER A 163 -23.29 2.74 30.62
CA SER A 163 -22.28 1.69 30.76
C SER A 163 -21.48 1.52 29.45
N VAL A 164 -20.24 1.06 29.59
CA VAL A 164 -19.32 0.84 28.46
C VAL A 164 -18.82 -0.60 28.52
N GLU A 165 -19.00 -1.32 27.43
CA GLU A 165 -18.57 -2.71 27.30
C GLU A 165 -17.64 -2.90 26.09
N SER A 166 -16.52 -3.60 26.30
CA SER A 166 -15.56 -3.86 25.22
C SER A 166 -16.13 -4.82 24.20
N LEU A 167 -15.98 -4.50 22.91
CA LEU A 167 -16.33 -5.42 21.81
C LEU A 167 -15.37 -6.62 21.73
N GLY A 168 -14.16 -6.48 22.28
CA GLY A 168 -13.12 -7.49 22.27
C GLY A 168 -11.73 -6.89 22.46
N THR A 169 -10.71 -7.55 21.95
CA THR A 169 -9.34 -7.06 22.08
C THR A 169 -9.06 -6.00 21.01
N ALA A 170 -8.46 -4.89 21.42
CA ALA A 170 -7.85 -3.90 20.57
C ALA A 170 -6.37 -3.80 20.93
N ASN A 171 -5.49 -3.96 19.95
CA ASN A 171 -4.06 -3.83 20.13
C ASN A 171 -3.49 -2.87 19.08
N ALA A 172 -2.85 -1.79 19.53
CA ALA A 172 -2.24 -0.77 18.70
C ALA A 172 -0.72 -0.78 18.87
N ASP A 173 -0.01 -1.38 17.91
CA ASP A 173 1.45 -1.42 17.87
C ASP A 173 2.00 -0.32 16.98
N ARG A 174 3.12 0.31 17.39
CA ARG A 174 3.78 1.29 16.55
C ARG A 174 4.27 0.67 15.25
N LEU A 175 4.11 1.41 14.16
CA LEU A 175 4.65 0.99 12.89
C LEU A 175 6.17 0.96 12.92
N ASN A 176 6.73 -0.21 12.61
CA ASN A 176 8.15 -0.38 12.35
C ASN A 176 8.39 -0.38 10.84
N LEU A 177 8.88 0.76 10.31
CA LEU A 177 9.13 0.90 8.87
C LEU A 177 10.44 0.25 8.40
N GLN A 178 11.25 -0.35 9.31
CA GLN A 178 12.43 -1.10 8.90
C GLN A 178 12.06 -2.31 8.04
N ASN A 179 10.91 -2.96 8.33
CA ASN A 179 10.37 -4.08 7.56
C ASN A 179 9.34 -3.66 6.51
N ARG A 180 9.13 -2.38 6.31
CA ARG A 180 8.26 -1.78 5.29
C ARG A 180 6.80 -2.20 5.40
N LEU A 181 5.92 -1.31 4.95
CA LEU A 181 4.47 -1.57 4.91
C LEU A 181 4.07 -2.68 3.92
N ASP A 182 4.97 -3.09 3.05
CA ASP A 182 4.79 -4.20 2.11
C ASP A 182 4.49 -5.53 2.82
N ASP A 183 5.27 -5.87 3.84
CA ASP A 183 5.07 -7.10 4.61
C ASP A 183 3.72 -7.07 5.35
N LEU A 184 3.33 -5.93 5.89
CA LEU A 184 2.02 -5.76 6.54
C LEU A 184 0.86 -5.87 5.55
N ILE A 185 0.95 -5.24 4.38
CA ILE A 185 -0.08 -5.37 3.34
C ILE A 185 -0.16 -6.81 2.84
N THR A 186 0.99 -7.48 2.64
CA THR A 186 1.04 -8.91 2.29
C THR A 186 0.41 -9.78 3.38
N TYR A 187 0.66 -9.47 4.65
CA TYR A 187 0.03 -10.17 5.78
C TYR A 187 -1.48 -9.98 5.78
N PHE A 188 -1.97 -8.76 5.54
CA PHE A 188 -3.40 -8.48 5.43
C PHE A 188 -4.08 -9.34 4.37
N GLU A 189 -3.44 -9.55 3.23
CA GLU A 189 -4.02 -10.28 2.09
C GLU A 189 -4.02 -11.81 2.26
N LYS A 190 -3.45 -12.35 3.35
CA LYS A 190 -3.49 -13.80 3.65
C LYS A 190 -4.83 -14.30 4.18
N HIS A 191 -5.75 -13.41 4.52
CA HIS A 191 -7.08 -13.78 5.01
C HIS A 191 -7.98 -14.30 3.86
N GLY A 192 -8.96 -15.14 4.21
CA GLY A 192 -9.87 -15.75 3.23
C GLY A 192 -10.81 -14.73 2.60
N GLN A 193 -11.98 -14.52 3.23
CA GLN A 193 -12.85 -13.41 2.85
C GLN A 193 -12.34 -12.12 3.47
N MET A 194 -12.23 -11.06 2.66
CA MET A 194 -11.76 -9.77 3.12
C MET A 194 -12.47 -8.62 2.42
N ARG A 195 -12.64 -7.53 3.13
CA ARG A 195 -13.15 -6.28 2.59
C ARG A 195 -12.30 -5.11 3.05
N TRP A 196 -11.75 -4.34 2.11
CA TRP A 196 -10.93 -3.18 2.38
C TRP A 196 -11.76 -1.99 2.86
N TYR A 197 -11.14 -1.22 3.75
CA TYR A 197 -11.64 0.05 4.26
C TYR A 197 -10.55 1.13 4.15
N GLU A 198 -10.93 2.31 3.71
CA GLU A 198 -10.03 3.46 3.60
C GLU A 198 -10.76 4.75 3.92
N THR A 199 -10.09 5.67 4.58
CA THR A 199 -10.59 7.04 4.74
C THR A 199 -10.35 7.84 3.46
N ARG A 200 -11.25 8.80 3.17
CA ARG A 200 -11.21 9.58 1.91
C ARG A 200 -10.06 10.57 1.81
N ASN A 201 -9.43 10.90 2.93
CA ASN A 201 -8.32 11.86 3.03
C ASN A 201 -6.94 11.24 2.82
N LEU A 202 -6.86 10.00 2.34
CA LEU A 202 -5.58 9.40 1.98
C LEU A 202 -4.98 10.06 0.74
N GLN A 203 -3.71 10.43 0.83
CA GLN A 203 -2.94 10.93 -0.30
C GLN A 203 -2.71 9.82 -1.32
N LEU A 204 -2.78 10.18 -2.59
CA LEU A 204 -2.46 9.27 -3.68
C LEU A 204 -0.97 9.31 -4.00
N PRO A 205 -0.36 8.20 -4.42
CA PRO A 205 0.98 8.20 -4.99
C PRO A 205 1.05 9.13 -6.20
N VAL A 206 2.15 9.88 -6.32
CA VAL A 206 2.35 10.86 -7.39
C VAL A 206 3.21 10.24 -8.50
N GLU A 207 2.62 10.08 -9.68
CA GLU A 207 3.33 9.64 -10.87
C GLU A 207 4.01 10.84 -11.55
N HIS A 208 5.31 10.73 -11.76
CA HIS A 208 6.06 11.73 -12.53
C HIS A 208 5.91 11.48 -14.04
N THR A 209 6.10 12.52 -14.83
CA THR A 209 6.17 12.40 -16.29
C THR A 209 7.20 11.36 -16.68
N PRO A 210 6.82 10.35 -17.48
CA PRO A 210 7.75 9.31 -17.92
C PRO A 210 8.92 9.88 -18.71
N ASN A 211 10.08 9.25 -18.55
CA ASN A 211 11.29 9.58 -19.32
C ASN A 211 11.67 8.39 -20.22
N ASP A 212 11.68 8.62 -21.52
CA ASP A 212 11.94 7.57 -22.54
C ASP A 212 13.37 7.65 -23.12
N THR A 213 14.20 8.59 -22.63
CA THR A 213 15.56 8.84 -23.18
C THR A 213 16.69 8.49 -22.22
N ARG A 214 16.38 8.32 -20.93
CA ARG A 214 17.39 8.12 -19.87
C ARG A 214 18.03 6.73 -19.88
N TRP A 215 17.29 5.73 -20.34
CA TRP A 215 17.70 4.34 -20.26
C TRP A 215 17.84 3.70 -21.64
N SER A 216 18.97 3.08 -21.91
CA SER A 216 19.13 2.19 -23.07
C SER A 216 18.66 0.76 -22.74
N ARG A 217 18.30 -0.02 -23.75
CA ARG A 217 17.96 -1.46 -23.59
C ARG A 217 19.11 -2.24 -22.93
N LYS A 218 20.37 -1.91 -23.27
CA LYS A 218 21.54 -2.54 -22.64
C LYS A 218 21.60 -2.27 -21.14
N GLN A 219 21.30 -1.04 -20.72
CA GLN A 219 21.26 -0.67 -19.31
C GLN A 219 20.08 -1.33 -18.58
N LEU A 220 18.90 -1.40 -19.22
CA LEU A 220 17.76 -2.12 -18.66
C LEU A 220 18.10 -3.59 -18.44
N ARG A 221 18.66 -4.27 -19.45
CA ARG A 221 19.10 -5.68 -19.33
C ARG A 221 20.07 -5.83 -18.16
N LYS A 222 21.12 -5.01 -18.10
CA LYS A 222 22.11 -5.04 -17.01
C LYS A 222 21.46 -4.85 -15.63
N GLY A 223 20.48 -3.93 -15.52
CA GLY A 223 19.73 -3.70 -14.29
C GLY A 223 18.86 -4.89 -13.86
N CYS A 224 18.28 -5.61 -14.84
CA CYS A 224 17.45 -6.77 -14.56
C CYS A 224 18.24 -8.06 -14.26
N THR A 225 19.51 -8.13 -14.68
CA THR A 225 20.37 -9.32 -14.54
C THR A 225 21.53 -9.05 -13.58
N ASP A 226 22.65 -8.54 -14.09
CA ASP A 226 23.93 -8.43 -13.39
C ASP A 226 23.89 -7.47 -12.19
N CYS A 227 23.04 -6.45 -12.26
CA CYS A 227 22.94 -5.40 -11.25
C CYS A 227 21.62 -5.41 -10.48
N LYS A 228 20.84 -6.50 -10.59
CA LYS A 228 19.52 -6.60 -9.93
C LYS A 228 19.60 -6.26 -8.44
N ASP A 229 20.56 -6.84 -7.73
CA ASP A 229 20.73 -6.67 -6.30
C ASP A 229 21.90 -5.75 -5.91
N ASN A 230 22.45 -5.03 -6.90
CA ASN A 230 23.59 -4.12 -6.67
C ASN A 230 23.09 -2.74 -6.24
N ALA A 231 23.06 -2.51 -4.92
CA ALA A 231 22.61 -1.25 -4.32
C ALA A 231 23.39 -0.03 -4.86
N TYR A 232 24.72 -0.13 -4.92
CA TYR A 232 25.58 0.96 -5.38
C TYR A 232 25.22 1.38 -6.83
N TRP A 233 25.02 0.40 -7.70
CA TRP A 233 24.68 0.66 -9.09
C TRP A 233 23.35 1.42 -9.25
N TRP A 234 22.34 1.10 -8.43
CA TRP A 234 21.04 1.77 -8.43
C TRP A 234 21.12 3.15 -7.78
N GLU A 235 21.81 3.27 -6.66
CA GLU A 235 21.94 4.52 -5.91
C GLU A 235 22.69 5.62 -6.67
N GLN A 236 23.66 5.26 -7.50
CA GLN A 236 24.32 6.21 -8.40
C GLN A 236 23.35 6.81 -9.44
N ARG A 237 22.30 6.10 -9.79
CA ARG A 237 21.29 6.55 -10.75
C ARG A 237 20.18 7.38 -10.11
N TYR A 238 19.98 7.24 -8.84
CA TYR A 238 18.97 7.94 -8.06
C TYR A 238 19.59 8.60 -6.82
N PRO A 239 20.35 9.68 -7.00
CA PRO A 239 20.99 10.40 -5.90
C PRO A 239 19.97 10.84 -4.85
N GLY A 240 20.32 10.69 -3.57
CA GLY A 240 19.42 10.98 -2.43
C GLY A 240 18.49 9.83 -2.04
N TRP A 241 18.50 8.72 -2.79
CA TRP A 241 17.72 7.53 -2.51
C TRP A 241 18.62 6.34 -2.16
N LYS A 242 18.16 5.52 -1.24
CA LYS A 242 18.77 4.26 -0.85
C LYS A 242 18.02 3.12 -1.54
N PHE A 243 18.77 2.24 -2.18
CA PHE A 243 18.21 1.04 -2.82
C PHE A 243 17.63 0.08 -1.77
N VAL A 244 16.54 -0.51 -2.17
CA VAL A 244 15.84 -1.48 -1.36
C VAL A 244 15.82 -2.83 -2.04
N ARG A 245 15.22 -2.90 -3.21
CA ARG A 245 15.16 -4.11 -4.05
C ARG A 245 14.83 -3.73 -5.50
N CYS A 246 15.20 -4.62 -6.41
CA CYS A 246 14.71 -4.63 -7.78
C CYS A 246 13.90 -5.91 -7.99
N VAL A 247 12.68 -5.76 -8.47
CA VAL A 247 11.78 -6.87 -8.79
C VAL A 247 11.72 -7.01 -10.30
N VAL A 248 12.17 -8.14 -10.79
CA VAL A 248 12.04 -8.53 -12.19
C VAL A 248 10.92 -9.57 -12.23
N PRO A 249 9.76 -9.26 -12.84
CA PRO A 249 8.69 -10.26 -12.99
C PRO A 249 9.20 -11.47 -13.76
N GLU A 250 8.83 -12.66 -13.31
CA GLU A 250 9.18 -13.89 -14.04
C GLU A 250 8.56 -13.86 -15.43
N PRO A 251 9.31 -14.29 -16.47
CA PRO A 251 8.73 -14.51 -17.79
C PRO A 251 7.62 -15.55 -17.66
N GLU A 252 6.51 -15.25 -18.28
CA GLU A 252 5.36 -16.16 -18.26
C GLU A 252 5.67 -17.37 -19.17
N ALA A 253 5.34 -18.59 -18.71
CA ALA A 253 5.62 -19.83 -19.42
C ALA A 253 5.09 -19.78 -20.88
N PRO A 254 5.84 -20.34 -21.86
CA PRO A 254 5.37 -20.42 -23.23
C PRO A 254 4.16 -21.35 -23.31
N GLY A 255 3.02 -20.85 -23.74
CA GLY A 255 1.80 -21.65 -23.90
C GLY A 255 0.50 -20.88 -24.01
N ASP A 256 0.42 -19.66 -23.52
CA ASP A 256 -0.77 -18.84 -23.67
C ASP A 256 -0.60 -17.82 -24.79
N GLU A 257 -1.29 -18.11 -25.91
CA GLU A 257 -1.21 -17.34 -27.13
C GLU A 257 -1.56 -15.87 -26.97
N LYS A 258 -0.66 -15.04 -27.48
CA LYS A 258 -0.89 -13.75 -28.15
C LYS A 258 -1.88 -12.77 -27.51
N GLU A 259 -1.42 -12.00 -26.55
CA GLU A 259 -1.78 -10.58 -26.51
C GLU A 259 -0.57 -9.75 -26.05
N GLY A 260 0.28 -9.36 -27.00
CA GLY A 260 1.02 -8.10 -26.95
C GLY A 260 2.26 -7.97 -26.07
N TRP A 261 2.84 -9.05 -25.56
CA TRP A 261 4.11 -9.00 -24.82
C TRP A 261 5.03 -10.13 -25.31
N ASP A 262 6.09 -9.77 -26.00
CA ASP A 262 7.14 -10.72 -26.37
C ASP A 262 7.82 -11.23 -25.10
N ALA A 263 8.05 -12.55 -25.00
CA ALA A 263 8.74 -13.22 -23.90
C ALA A 263 10.18 -12.67 -23.65
N ASP A 264 10.73 -11.88 -24.58
CA ASP A 264 12.04 -11.23 -24.52
C ASP A 264 12.04 -9.84 -23.88
N GLU A 265 10.90 -9.32 -23.42
CA GLU A 265 10.81 -7.96 -22.89
C GLU A 265 11.14 -7.89 -21.40
N LEU A 266 12.42 -7.76 -21.10
CA LEU A 266 12.89 -7.49 -19.73
C LEU A 266 12.29 -6.20 -19.20
N ARG A 267 11.65 -6.31 -18.05
CA ARG A 267 11.13 -5.18 -17.27
C ARG A 267 11.44 -5.38 -15.80
N CYS A 268 11.56 -4.30 -15.07
CA CYS A 268 11.67 -4.36 -13.61
C CYS A 268 11.00 -3.16 -12.96
N TYR A 269 10.75 -3.27 -11.67
CA TYR A 269 10.54 -2.09 -10.85
C TYR A 269 11.51 -2.10 -9.67
N VAL A 270 12.01 -0.91 -9.34
CA VAL A 270 12.99 -0.69 -8.28
C VAL A 270 12.32 0.05 -7.15
N VAL A 271 12.47 -0.47 -5.95
CA VAL A 271 11.99 0.15 -4.72
C VAL A 271 13.13 0.89 -4.06
N MET A 272 12.90 2.14 -3.71
CA MET A 272 13.88 3.00 -3.09
C MET A 272 13.26 3.77 -1.91
N VAL A 273 14.08 4.07 -0.91
CA VAL A 273 13.70 4.92 0.23
C VAL A 273 14.62 6.12 0.29
N LYS A 274 14.08 7.26 0.71
CA LYS A 274 14.86 8.48 0.84
C LYS A 274 15.96 8.32 1.89
N ARG A 275 17.16 8.77 1.59
CA ARG A 275 18.25 8.86 2.57
C ARG A 275 17.92 9.96 3.59
N GLU A 276 18.15 9.68 4.87
CA GLU A 276 18.00 10.68 5.91
C GLU A 276 18.95 11.86 5.63
N GLY A 277 18.46 13.09 5.75
CA GLY A 277 19.22 14.32 5.47
C GLY A 277 19.37 14.71 4.00
N ALA A 278 18.91 13.93 3.04
CA ALA A 278 18.98 14.28 1.63
C ALA A 278 17.88 15.27 1.22
N LYS A 279 18.27 16.47 0.72
CA LYS A 279 17.36 17.36 0.03
C LYS A 279 16.99 16.76 -1.33
N VAL A 280 15.71 16.66 -1.64
CA VAL A 280 15.26 16.30 -3.00
C VAL A 280 15.57 17.47 -3.91
N ARG A 281 16.41 17.26 -4.92
CA ARG A 281 16.43 18.17 -6.08
C ARG A 281 15.17 17.83 -6.90
N THR A 282 14.22 18.74 -6.89
CA THR A 282 13.02 18.73 -7.75
C THR A 282 13.40 18.79 -9.21
#